data_ca7546e95dc083eca07c0352a41c5bbd
#
_entry.id   ca7546e95dc083eca07c0352a41c5bbd
#
_cell.length_a   1.000
_cell.length_b   1.000
_cell.length_c   1.000
_cell.angle_alpha   90.00
_cell.angle_beta   90.00
_cell.angle_gamma   90.00
#
_symmetry.space_group_name_H-M   'P 1'
#
loop_
_entity.id
_entity.type
_entity.pdbx_description
1 polymer ?
#
loop_
_entity_poly.entity_id
_entity_poly.type
_entity_poly.pdbx_seq_one_letter_code
_entity_poly.pdbx_strand_id
1 'polypeptide(L)'
;MKNVFKTISFIMLTLTLLISLASCKKCKHTKTQTVAECLIDATETSEGSYDEVVYCLDCDEELERFSRTIPKLSCNHTDDNEDFACDKCNIFFIGTNHRTHTFDRKVVDEKYLASEASCTEAALYYKSCGCGEAGKETFTDGWIKHSFTETVKEECLVSEASCASPAIYYKSCECGEISTETFKSGKRLSHVFENEVCTLCGEPFRYLRSGDYIYFGEFPQTIKAKSVSITDIPSSAGVYIGTDGERYLKVKANPYHKNNAVFSNGEKMVPGEDYYFKIEPIRWRIILEEDNTVFLHCDSIIANMAFDAGGETDYFKSDLREWLNGEFLNTAFTAVEREIIETRTTVGDKENVETDMVYTITYDEAYEYMYDEPSASILAAFRMTSDYARATGAIFAPVTNYYNTYGIGDWWTSREGTKNYGGTVFVLGNGGSSSSQANAKDASIGVAPFVKIELK
;
A
#
# COMPACT_ATOMS: atom_id res chain seq x y z
N MET A 1 12.95 -27.50 42.99
CA MET A 1 14.15 -26.73 42.66
C MET A 1 14.39 -26.46 41.17
N LYS A 2 13.52 -26.91 40.25
CA LYS A 2 13.73 -26.66 38.78
C LYS A 2 13.07 -25.36 38.22
N ASN A 3 12.28 -24.65 39.01
CA ASN A 3 11.54 -23.44 38.52
C ASN A 3 12.13 -22.11 38.99
N VAL A 4 13.14 -22.10 39.83
CA VAL A 4 13.74 -20.84 40.34
C VAL A 4 14.85 -20.36 39.38
N PHE A 5 15.51 -21.27 38.66
CA PHE A 5 16.59 -20.92 37.73
C PHE A 5 16.11 -20.27 36.39
N LYS A 6 14.86 -20.53 35.98
CA LYS A 6 14.32 -19.92 34.74
C LYS A 6 13.93 -18.44 34.89
N THR A 7 13.62 -18.01 36.08
CA THR A 7 13.14 -16.62 36.34
C THR A 7 14.32 -15.66 36.54
N ILE A 8 15.45 -16.16 37.05
CA ILE A 8 16.65 -15.32 37.25
C ILE A 8 17.37 -15.05 35.93
N SER A 9 17.33 -15.97 34.96
CA SER A 9 17.94 -15.80 33.64
C SER A 9 17.21 -14.74 32.78
N PHE A 10 15.90 -14.53 32.99
CA PHE A 10 15.10 -13.55 32.21
C PHE A 10 15.20 -12.13 32.77
N ILE A 11 15.52 -11.98 34.05
CA ILE A 11 15.64 -10.63 34.67
C ILE A 11 17.05 -10.06 34.43
N MET A 12 18.07 -10.89 34.24
CA MET A 12 19.41 -10.41 33.87
C MET A 12 19.50 -10.00 32.38
N LEU A 13 18.70 -10.59 31.50
CA LEU A 13 18.74 -10.26 30.06
C LEU A 13 18.07 -8.91 29.71
N THR A 14 17.20 -8.40 30.55
CA THR A 14 16.55 -7.09 30.34
C THR A 14 17.30 -5.90 30.94
N LEU A 15 18.24 -6.15 31.86
CA LEU A 15 19.03 -5.10 32.49
C LEU A 15 20.37 -4.83 31.77
N THR A 16 20.84 -5.75 30.93
CA THR A 16 22.07 -5.57 30.14
C THR A 16 21.87 -4.80 28.82
N LEU A 17 20.61 -4.56 28.38
CA LEU A 17 20.36 -3.83 27.15
C LEU A 17 20.32 -2.29 27.29
N LEU A 18 20.55 -1.76 28.50
CA LEU A 18 20.53 -0.31 28.78
C LEU A 18 21.89 0.28 29.20
N ILE A 19 22.96 -0.50 29.20
CA ILE A 19 24.30 -0.02 29.60
C ILE A 19 25.34 -0.05 28.46
N SER A 20 24.96 -0.41 27.22
CA SER A 20 25.93 -0.54 26.12
C SER A 20 26.21 0.75 25.33
N LEU A 21 26.12 1.93 25.97
CA LEU A 21 26.56 3.21 25.36
C LEU A 21 27.58 4.00 26.25
N ALA A 22 28.31 3.29 27.11
CA ALA A 22 29.52 3.89 27.70
C ALA A 22 30.75 3.31 26.97
N SER A 23 31.16 3.98 25.90
CA SER A 23 32.46 3.75 25.26
C SER A 23 33.54 3.72 26.30
N CYS A 24 33.98 2.51 26.66
CA CYS A 24 35.15 2.31 27.54
C CYS A 24 36.40 2.73 26.75
N LYS A 25 36.78 3.99 26.87
CA LYS A 25 38.02 4.49 26.30
C LYS A 25 39.18 3.82 27.01
N LYS A 26 39.82 2.80 26.38
CA LYS A 26 41.09 2.15 26.73
C LYS A 26 41.05 1.05 27.80
N CYS A 27 40.12 0.11 27.70
CA CYS A 27 40.39 -1.19 28.33
C CYS A 27 41.53 -1.89 27.58
N LYS A 28 42.55 -2.36 28.28
CA LYS A 28 43.67 -3.12 27.67
C LYS A 28 43.44 -4.61 27.63
N HIS A 29 42.28 -5.06 28.09
CA HIS A 29 41.84 -6.45 28.15
C HIS A 29 42.92 -7.44 28.72
N THR A 30 43.67 -6.99 29.73
CA THR A 30 44.78 -7.74 30.27
C THR A 30 44.38 -8.79 31.34
N LYS A 31 43.17 -8.66 31.85
CA LYS A 31 42.62 -9.62 32.82
C LYS A 31 41.40 -10.27 32.20
N THR A 32 41.47 -11.55 31.98
CA THR A 32 40.40 -12.31 31.33
C THR A 32 39.91 -13.46 32.20
N GLN A 33 38.67 -13.84 32.01
CA GLN A 33 38.05 -15.03 32.58
C GLN A 33 37.41 -15.84 31.45
N THR A 34 37.65 -17.15 31.48
CA THR A 34 37.01 -18.10 30.58
C THR A 34 35.82 -18.74 31.26
N VAL A 35 34.68 -18.75 30.61
CA VAL A 35 33.42 -19.32 31.09
C VAL A 35 32.91 -20.31 30.05
N ALA A 36 32.35 -21.42 30.49
CA ALA A 36 31.62 -22.34 29.60
C ALA A 36 30.15 -21.94 29.53
N GLU A 37 29.65 -21.70 28.31
CA GLU A 37 28.28 -21.33 28.05
C GLU A 37 27.60 -22.32 27.10
N CYS A 38 26.29 -22.24 26.96
CA CYS A 38 25.51 -23.03 26.02
C CYS A 38 25.77 -24.54 26.13
N LEU A 39 25.94 -25.05 27.35
CA LEU A 39 26.23 -26.46 27.56
C LEU A 39 25.08 -27.36 27.06
N ILE A 40 25.41 -28.25 26.15
CA ILE A 40 24.60 -29.38 25.71
C ILE A 40 25.30 -30.65 26.14
N ASP A 41 24.68 -31.40 27.02
CA ASP A 41 25.26 -32.63 27.51
C ASP A 41 25.37 -33.69 26.41
N ALA A 42 26.48 -34.43 26.40
CA ALA A 42 26.63 -35.58 25.53
C ALA A 42 25.74 -36.74 26.02
N THR A 43 25.18 -37.47 25.08
CA THR A 43 24.47 -38.72 25.35
C THR A 43 25.18 -39.90 24.72
N GLU A 44 24.68 -41.09 24.89
CA GLU A 44 25.22 -42.27 24.20
C GLU A 44 24.95 -42.25 22.68
N THR A 45 23.98 -41.44 22.23
CA THR A 45 23.60 -41.32 20.80
C THR A 45 24.07 -40.04 20.14
N SER A 46 24.29 -38.97 20.89
CA SER A 46 24.70 -37.66 20.38
C SER A 46 25.91 -37.08 21.11
N GLU A 47 26.74 -36.35 20.39
CA GLU A 47 27.77 -35.53 20.97
C GLU A 47 27.15 -34.34 21.70
N GLY A 48 27.75 -33.93 22.79
CA GLY A 48 27.46 -32.68 23.47
C GLY A 48 28.33 -31.55 22.94
N SER A 49 28.03 -30.36 23.37
CA SER A 49 28.82 -29.17 23.02
C SER A 49 28.72 -28.08 24.09
N TYR A 50 29.70 -27.21 24.13
CA TYR A 50 29.66 -25.97 24.92
C TYR A 50 30.50 -24.92 24.22
N ASP A 51 30.21 -23.67 24.51
CA ASP A 51 31.03 -22.56 24.08
C ASP A 51 31.97 -22.13 25.22
N GLU A 52 33.24 -22.08 24.90
CA GLU A 52 34.28 -21.53 25.76
C GLU A 52 34.42 -20.04 25.42
N VAL A 53 33.95 -19.19 26.33
CA VAL A 53 33.88 -17.74 26.10
C VAL A 53 34.84 -17.02 27.01
N VAL A 54 35.66 -16.15 26.45
CA VAL A 54 36.63 -15.35 27.18
C VAL A 54 36.11 -13.93 27.36
N TYR A 55 35.88 -13.52 28.58
CA TYR A 55 35.45 -12.18 28.96
C TYR A 55 36.56 -11.35 29.57
N CYS A 56 36.57 -10.08 29.33
CA CYS A 56 37.40 -9.15 30.05
C CYS A 56 36.84 -8.85 31.45
N LEU A 57 37.60 -9.07 32.50
CA LEU A 57 37.17 -8.81 33.87
C LEU A 57 37.03 -7.32 34.23
N ASP A 58 37.61 -6.44 33.43
CA ASP A 58 37.59 -5.00 33.71
C ASP A 58 36.44 -4.25 33.00
N CYS A 59 35.84 -4.85 31.93
CA CYS A 59 34.76 -4.22 31.14
C CYS A 59 33.67 -5.17 30.70
N ASP A 60 33.71 -6.43 31.09
CA ASP A 60 32.76 -7.51 30.74
C ASP A 60 32.56 -7.71 29.21
N GLU A 61 33.49 -7.24 28.38
CA GLU A 61 33.43 -7.45 26.93
C GLU A 61 33.83 -8.88 26.59
N GLU A 62 33.04 -9.52 25.72
CA GLU A 62 33.39 -10.82 25.15
C GLU A 62 34.52 -10.64 24.15
N LEU A 63 35.66 -11.31 24.42
CA LEU A 63 36.86 -11.19 23.62
C LEU A 63 37.01 -12.30 22.58
N GLU A 64 36.67 -13.52 22.97
CA GLU A 64 36.80 -14.69 22.12
C GLU A 64 35.70 -15.71 22.47
N ARG A 65 35.25 -16.48 21.48
CA ARG A 65 34.27 -17.56 21.63
C ARG A 65 34.71 -18.77 20.79
N PHE A 66 34.80 -19.92 21.41
CA PHE A 66 35.16 -21.18 20.76
C PHE A 66 34.15 -22.26 21.08
N SER A 67 33.50 -22.83 20.08
CA SER A 67 32.63 -24.00 20.26
C SER A 67 33.50 -25.26 20.46
N ARG A 68 33.20 -26.01 21.51
CA ARG A 68 33.86 -27.27 21.89
C ARG A 68 32.85 -28.40 21.79
N THR A 69 33.31 -29.54 21.32
CA THR A 69 32.51 -30.76 21.24
C THR A 69 32.82 -31.68 22.42
N ILE A 70 31.81 -32.23 23.06
CA ILE A 70 31.94 -33.26 24.09
C ILE A 70 31.65 -34.61 23.39
N PRO A 71 32.61 -35.55 23.39
CA PRO A 71 32.41 -36.87 22.77
C PRO A 71 31.20 -37.60 23.35
N LYS A 72 30.56 -38.41 22.53
CA LYS A 72 29.47 -39.29 22.96
C LYS A 72 29.90 -40.15 24.16
N LEU A 73 28.95 -40.43 25.04
CA LEU A 73 29.17 -41.37 26.15
C LEU A 73 29.35 -42.77 25.59
N SER A 74 30.25 -43.54 26.18
CA SER A 74 30.43 -44.94 25.79
C SER A 74 29.25 -45.78 26.25
N CYS A 75 28.68 -46.55 25.33
CA CYS A 75 27.60 -47.49 25.61
C CYS A 75 28.11 -48.94 25.55
N ASN A 76 27.74 -49.74 26.53
CA ASN A 76 28.13 -51.17 26.57
C ASN A 76 27.12 -52.05 25.81
N HIS A 77 26.18 -51.48 25.14
CA HIS A 77 25.15 -52.15 24.35
C HIS A 77 24.51 -53.37 25.03
N THR A 78 23.52 -53.14 25.89
CA THR A 78 22.72 -54.18 26.52
C THR A 78 21.34 -54.26 25.83
N ASP A 79 20.84 -55.47 25.63
CA ASP A 79 19.52 -55.77 25.10
C ASP A 79 18.87 -56.78 26.06
N ASP A 80 18.32 -56.27 27.16
CA ASP A 80 17.74 -57.09 28.22
C ASP A 80 16.29 -57.46 27.90
N ASN A 81 15.64 -56.77 26.95
CA ASN A 81 14.28 -57.01 26.53
C ASN A 81 14.17 -57.82 25.23
N GLU A 82 15.28 -58.20 24.63
CA GLU A 82 15.39 -59.03 23.42
C GLU A 82 14.72 -58.40 22.18
N ASP A 83 14.67 -57.05 22.11
CA ASP A 83 14.05 -56.32 20.99
C ASP A 83 15.04 -55.93 19.89
N PHE A 84 16.31 -56.36 20.03
CA PHE A 84 17.43 -56.08 19.12
C PHE A 84 17.87 -54.60 19.06
N ALA A 85 17.39 -53.78 19.96
CA ALA A 85 17.90 -52.44 20.19
C ALA A 85 18.62 -52.37 21.52
N CYS A 86 19.62 -51.55 21.62
CA CYS A 86 20.27 -51.29 22.90
C CYS A 86 19.31 -50.52 23.82
N ASP A 87 19.02 -51.08 25.01
CA ASP A 87 18.13 -50.45 26.00
C ASP A 87 18.57 -49.07 26.46
N LYS A 88 19.88 -48.74 26.27
CA LYS A 88 20.46 -47.47 26.69
C LYS A 88 20.57 -46.42 25.59
N CYS A 89 21.00 -46.82 24.40
CA CYS A 89 21.27 -45.90 23.29
C CYS A 89 20.34 -46.07 22.07
N ASN A 90 19.46 -47.04 22.11
CA ASN A 90 18.50 -47.37 21.06
C ASN A 90 19.10 -47.69 19.67
N ILE A 91 20.40 -48.07 19.65
CA ILE A 91 21.07 -48.52 18.42
C ILE A 91 20.71 -49.97 18.18
N PHE A 92 20.20 -50.26 16.97
CA PHE A 92 19.88 -51.62 16.55
C PHE A 92 21.14 -52.43 16.21
N PHE A 93 21.18 -53.68 16.61
CA PHE A 93 22.26 -54.64 16.26
C PHE A 93 22.09 -55.04 14.78
N ILE A 94 22.85 -54.42 13.91
CA ILE A 94 22.87 -54.75 12.49
C ILE A 94 23.62 -56.08 12.30
N GLY A 95 22.95 -57.16 11.91
CA GLY A 95 23.60 -58.39 11.51
C GLY A 95 23.24 -59.67 12.27
N THR A 96 22.24 -59.67 13.13
CA THR A 96 21.74 -60.91 13.73
C THR A 96 20.72 -61.60 12.77
N ASN A 97 21.05 -62.79 12.26
CA ASN A 97 20.15 -63.63 11.51
C ASN A 97 19.03 -64.19 12.42
N HIS A 98 17.98 -63.39 12.68
CA HIS A 98 16.80 -63.95 13.34
C HIS A 98 15.94 -64.71 12.35
N ARG A 99 15.44 -65.84 12.82
CA ARG A 99 14.66 -66.77 11.98
C ARG A 99 13.21 -66.34 11.74
N THR A 100 12.70 -65.37 12.50
CA THR A 100 11.32 -64.86 12.40
C THR A 100 11.29 -63.35 12.63
N HIS A 101 10.73 -62.60 11.66
CA HIS A 101 10.51 -61.17 11.81
C HIS A 101 9.11 -60.92 12.37
N THR A 102 9.01 -60.14 13.43
CA THR A 102 7.71 -59.61 13.91
C THR A 102 7.61 -58.14 13.49
N PHE A 103 6.70 -57.87 12.55
CA PHE A 103 6.51 -56.51 11.98
C PHE A 103 5.39 -55.79 12.74
N ASP A 104 5.70 -55.36 13.97
CA ASP A 104 4.72 -54.70 14.86
C ASP A 104 5.07 -53.26 15.15
N ARG A 105 6.27 -52.79 14.78
CA ARG A 105 6.72 -51.43 15.03
C ARG A 105 6.14 -50.45 13.99
N LYS A 106 5.60 -49.35 14.51
CA LYS A 106 5.14 -48.20 13.73
C LYS A 106 6.19 -47.11 13.79
N VAL A 107 7.08 -47.08 12.82
CA VAL A 107 8.15 -46.08 12.70
C VAL A 107 7.87 -45.16 11.53
N VAL A 108 7.74 -43.86 11.79
CA VAL A 108 7.55 -42.81 10.77
C VAL A 108 8.94 -42.38 10.31
N ASP A 109 9.38 -42.95 9.20
CA ASP A 109 10.69 -42.69 8.60
C ASP A 109 10.57 -42.90 7.09
N GLU A 110 11.27 -42.09 6.29
CA GLU A 110 11.27 -42.14 4.84
C GLU A 110 11.58 -43.55 4.31
N LYS A 111 12.43 -44.28 5.00
CA LYS A 111 12.80 -45.67 4.68
C LYS A 111 11.58 -46.63 4.63
N TYR A 112 10.55 -46.36 5.42
CA TYR A 112 9.34 -47.17 5.51
C TYR A 112 8.14 -46.55 4.81
N LEU A 113 8.33 -45.41 4.12
CA LEU A 113 7.24 -44.72 3.43
C LEU A 113 6.70 -45.62 2.27
N ALA A 114 5.43 -45.92 2.33
CA ALA A 114 4.71 -46.64 1.29
C ALA A 114 3.99 -45.71 0.33
N SER A 115 3.40 -44.64 0.88
CA SER A 115 2.86 -43.50 0.11
C SER A 115 2.92 -42.23 0.90
N GLU A 116 3.18 -41.12 0.21
CA GLU A 116 3.18 -39.79 0.81
C GLU A 116 1.79 -39.36 1.28
N ALA A 117 1.74 -38.51 2.30
CA ALA A 117 0.51 -37.88 2.72
C ALA A 117 -0.02 -36.94 1.63
N SER A 118 -1.31 -36.86 1.52
CA SER A 118 -2.01 -35.82 0.80
C SER A 118 -2.95 -35.07 1.76
N CYS A 119 -3.63 -34.08 1.28
CA CYS A 119 -4.67 -33.42 2.09
C CYS A 119 -5.96 -34.25 2.20
N THR A 120 -6.10 -35.36 1.44
CA THR A 120 -7.22 -36.27 1.48
C THR A 120 -6.87 -37.62 2.13
N GLU A 121 -5.60 -37.98 2.14
CA GLU A 121 -5.11 -39.23 2.65
C GLU A 121 -3.88 -39.07 3.52
N ALA A 122 -3.83 -39.80 4.64
CA ALA A 122 -2.64 -39.82 5.49
C ALA A 122 -1.50 -40.60 4.80
N ALA A 123 -0.26 -40.25 5.14
CA ALA A 123 0.89 -41.03 4.71
C ALA A 123 0.74 -42.48 5.18
N LEU A 124 1.14 -43.41 4.35
CA LEU A 124 1.20 -44.84 4.65
C LEU A 124 2.65 -45.26 4.87
N TYR A 125 2.90 -45.94 5.96
CA TYR A 125 4.22 -46.48 6.29
C TYR A 125 4.10 -48.02 6.48
N TYR A 126 5.08 -48.73 5.99
CA TYR A 126 5.21 -50.15 6.32
C TYR A 126 5.60 -50.32 7.78
N LYS A 127 4.94 -51.25 8.47
CA LYS A 127 5.39 -51.69 9.80
C LYS A 127 6.76 -52.29 9.68
N SER A 128 7.61 -52.09 10.65
CA SER A 128 8.97 -52.63 10.71
C SER A 128 9.15 -53.62 11.83
N CYS A 129 10.15 -54.48 11.70
CA CYS A 129 10.62 -55.30 12.82
C CYS A 129 11.72 -54.60 13.61
N GLY A 130 12.10 -55.15 14.78
CA GLY A 130 13.16 -54.65 15.62
C GLY A 130 14.52 -54.54 14.92
N CYS A 131 14.76 -55.32 13.88
CA CYS A 131 16.00 -55.32 13.10
C CYS A 131 16.05 -54.26 11.99
N GLY A 132 14.94 -53.48 11.77
CA GLY A 132 14.85 -52.51 10.74
C GLY A 132 14.38 -52.98 9.35
N GLU A 133 13.96 -54.23 9.24
CA GLU A 133 13.30 -54.75 8.03
C GLU A 133 11.86 -54.24 7.93
N ALA A 134 11.44 -53.91 6.71
CA ALA A 134 10.06 -53.51 6.41
C ALA A 134 9.17 -54.72 6.17
N GLY A 135 7.99 -54.73 6.78
CA GLY A 135 6.93 -55.72 6.56
C GLY A 135 6.07 -55.42 5.35
N LYS A 136 4.95 -56.10 5.27
CA LYS A 136 3.94 -55.89 4.20
C LYS A 136 2.71 -55.12 4.69
N GLU A 137 2.49 -55.13 6.01
CA GLU A 137 1.37 -54.39 6.61
C GLU A 137 1.77 -52.92 6.76
N THR A 138 0.79 -52.06 6.52
CA THR A 138 0.97 -50.61 6.65
C THR A 138 0.20 -50.03 7.83
N PHE A 139 0.59 -48.84 8.24
CA PHE A 139 -0.17 -47.98 9.15
C PHE A 139 -0.17 -46.55 8.62
N THR A 140 -1.16 -45.78 9.02
CA THR A 140 -1.29 -44.38 8.61
C THR A 140 -0.70 -43.46 9.67
N ASP A 141 0.00 -42.41 9.23
CA ASP A 141 0.44 -41.31 10.09
C ASP A 141 0.64 -40.01 9.28
N GLY A 142 0.32 -38.89 9.91
CA GLY A 142 0.48 -37.56 9.31
C GLY A 142 -0.56 -37.24 8.23
N TRP A 143 -1.00 -35.99 8.25
CA TRP A 143 -1.90 -35.40 7.27
C TRP A 143 -1.29 -34.10 6.79
N ILE A 144 -1.42 -33.79 5.50
CA ILE A 144 -1.11 -32.48 4.96
C ILE A 144 -2.38 -31.63 5.05
N LYS A 145 -2.27 -30.44 5.62
CA LYS A 145 -3.41 -29.51 5.62
C LYS A 145 -3.71 -29.04 4.20
N HIS A 146 -4.98 -28.75 3.91
CA HIS A 146 -5.36 -28.13 2.66
C HIS A 146 -4.61 -26.81 2.46
N SER A 147 -4.01 -26.63 1.28
CA SER A 147 -3.40 -25.38 0.84
C SER A 147 -4.36 -24.75 -0.17
N PHE A 148 -5.08 -23.74 0.28
CA PHE A 148 -6.03 -23.01 -0.56
C PHE A 148 -5.35 -21.92 -1.36
N THR A 149 -5.42 -22.00 -2.68
CA THR A 149 -4.81 -21.07 -3.62
C THR A 149 -5.87 -20.28 -4.39
N GLU A 150 -5.46 -19.15 -4.94
CA GLU A 150 -6.30 -18.28 -5.79
C GLU A 150 -6.35 -18.81 -7.23
N THR A 151 -6.83 -20.04 -7.40
CA THR A 151 -6.95 -20.68 -8.70
C THR A 151 -8.35 -20.51 -9.24
N VAL A 152 -8.48 -19.94 -10.44
CA VAL A 152 -9.77 -19.75 -11.11
C VAL A 152 -10.29 -21.10 -11.62
N LYS A 153 -11.42 -21.53 -11.08
CA LYS A 153 -12.14 -22.73 -11.48
C LYS A 153 -13.64 -22.43 -11.58
N GLU A 154 -14.32 -22.96 -12.57
CA GLU A 154 -15.74 -22.71 -12.80
C GLU A 154 -16.61 -23.15 -11.61
N GLU A 155 -16.29 -24.28 -11.02
CA GLU A 155 -16.97 -24.83 -9.82
C GLU A 155 -16.77 -23.99 -8.56
N CYS A 156 -15.78 -23.08 -8.55
CA CYS A 156 -15.49 -22.19 -7.43
C CYS A 156 -16.07 -20.78 -7.63
N LEU A 157 -16.82 -20.54 -8.69
CA LEU A 157 -17.41 -19.25 -8.99
C LEU A 157 -18.48 -18.89 -7.93
N VAL A 158 -18.33 -17.74 -7.30
CA VAL A 158 -19.28 -17.16 -6.35
C VAL A 158 -20.22 -16.20 -7.07
N SER A 159 -19.65 -15.32 -7.90
CA SER A 159 -20.41 -14.38 -8.71
C SER A 159 -19.65 -14.05 -9.99
N GLU A 160 -20.40 -13.91 -11.07
CA GLU A 160 -19.89 -13.41 -12.34
C GLU A 160 -19.34 -11.99 -12.22
N ALA A 161 -18.47 -11.63 -13.17
CA ALA A 161 -18.05 -10.25 -13.30
C ALA A 161 -19.24 -9.35 -13.60
N SER A 162 -19.23 -8.16 -13.01
CA SER A 162 -20.18 -7.10 -13.28
C SER A 162 -19.43 -5.80 -13.59
N CYS A 163 -20.12 -4.75 -13.95
CA CYS A 163 -19.50 -3.44 -14.08
C CYS A 163 -18.98 -2.89 -12.73
N ALA A 164 -19.52 -3.36 -11.62
CA ALA A 164 -19.08 -2.93 -10.27
C ALA A 164 -17.92 -3.76 -9.70
N SER A 165 -17.79 -5.03 -10.09
CA SER A 165 -16.80 -5.93 -9.53
C SER A 165 -16.30 -6.96 -10.54
N PRO A 166 -15.02 -7.34 -10.51
CA PRO A 166 -14.56 -8.56 -11.16
C PRO A 166 -15.29 -9.79 -10.65
N ALA A 167 -15.20 -10.90 -11.37
CA ALA A 167 -15.72 -12.19 -10.90
C ALA A 167 -15.09 -12.57 -9.55
N ILE A 168 -15.87 -13.16 -8.68
CA ILE A 168 -15.46 -13.59 -7.34
C ILE A 168 -15.45 -15.12 -7.30
N TYR A 169 -14.39 -15.69 -6.81
CA TYR A 169 -14.18 -17.13 -6.69
C TYR A 169 -13.82 -17.51 -5.26
N TYR A 170 -14.20 -18.70 -4.83
CA TYR A 170 -13.62 -19.31 -3.65
C TYR A 170 -12.20 -19.79 -3.94
N LYS A 171 -11.31 -19.67 -2.96
CA LYS A 171 -10.01 -20.34 -3.00
C LYS A 171 -10.21 -21.85 -2.94
N SER A 172 -9.39 -22.61 -3.65
CA SER A 172 -9.49 -24.07 -3.69
C SER A 172 -8.15 -24.76 -3.49
N CYS A 173 -8.22 -25.96 -2.94
CA CYS A 173 -7.09 -26.87 -2.85
C CYS A 173 -6.96 -27.68 -4.14
N GLU A 174 -5.78 -28.19 -4.45
CA GLU A 174 -5.56 -29.08 -5.59
C GLU A 174 -6.41 -30.35 -5.53
N CYS A 175 -6.78 -30.82 -4.34
CA CYS A 175 -7.66 -31.97 -4.15
C CYS A 175 -9.13 -31.70 -4.50
N GLY A 176 -9.51 -30.46 -4.78
CA GLY A 176 -10.88 -30.05 -5.06
C GLY A 176 -11.64 -29.48 -3.88
N GLU A 177 -11.08 -29.52 -2.66
CA GLU A 177 -11.73 -28.90 -1.49
C GLU A 177 -11.79 -27.37 -1.66
N ILE A 178 -12.93 -26.78 -1.30
CA ILE A 178 -13.23 -25.36 -1.48
C ILE A 178 -13.20 -24.66 -0.13
N SER A 179 -12.48 -23.54 -0.05
CA SER A 179 -12.39 -22.66 1.14
C SER A 179 -13.65 -21.81 1.28
N THR A 180 -13.84 -21.23 2.46
CA THR A 180 -14.80 -20.13 2.67
C THR A 180 -14.22 -18.76 2.30
N GLU A 181 -12.93 -18.67 2.06
CA GLU A 181 -12.28 -17.43 1.62
C GLU A 181 -12.46 -17.21 0.12
N THR A 182 -12.68 -15.97 -0.27
CA THR A 182 -12.86 -15.58 -1.67
C THR A 182 -11.74 -14.69 -2.16
N PHE A 183 -11.56 -14.63 -3.48
CA PHE A 183 -10.68 -13.69 -4.16
C PHE A 183 -11.36 -13.18 -5.44
N LYS A 184 -10.89 -12.04 -5.93
CA LYS A 184 -11.36 -11.42 -7.16
C LYS A 184 -10.42 -11.78 -8.31
N SER A 185 -10.97 -12.13 -9.47
CA SER A 185 -10.18 -12.48 -10.66
C SER A 185 -10.77 -11.90 -11.93
N GLY A 186 -9.89 -11.55 -12.87
CA GLY A 186 -10.28 -10.94 -14.12
C GLY A 186 -10.52 -9.43 -14.04
N LYS A 187 -11.17 -8.90 -15.06
CA LYS A 187 -11.57 -7.48 -15.13
C LYS A 187 -13.07 -7.36 -14.90
N ARG A 188 -13.52 -6.18 -14.44
CA ARG A 188 -14.92 -5.81 -14.46
C ARG A 188 -15.42 -5.78 -15.90
N LEU A 189 -16.72 -5.98 -16.10
CA LEU A 189 -17.35 -5.76 -17.41
C LEU A 189 -17.34 -4.26 -17.71
N SER A 190 -17.10 -3.90 -18.95
CA SER A 190 -17.30 -2.54 -19.42
C SER A 190 -18.78 -2.18 -19.36
N HIS A 191 -19.07 -0.92 -19.03
CA HIS A 191 -20.45 -0.45 -19.09
C HIS A 191 -20.92 -0.35 -20.54
N VAL A 192 -22.15 -0.74 -20.77
CA VAL A 192 -22.86 -0.56 -22.06
C VAL A 192 -23.99 0.41 -21.82
N PHE A 193 -23.91 1.60 -22.42
CA PHE A 193 -24.88 2.67 -22.22
C PHE A 193 -25.93 2.70 -23.33
N GLU A 194 -27.18 2.81 -22.92
CA GLU A 194 -28.32 3.18 -23.77
C GLU A 194 -29.09 4.30 -23.07
N ASN A 195 -29.37 5.41 -23.80
CA ASN A 195 -30.02 6.59 -23.23
C ASN A 195 -29.40 7.10 -21.94
N GLU A 196 -28.05 7.17 -21.91
CA GLU A 196 -27.26 7.66 -20.77
C GLU A 196 -27.33 6.79 -19.48
N VAL A 197 -27.86 5.57 -19.58
CA VAL A 197 -27.95 4.62 -18.47
C VAL A 197 -27.28 3.32 -18.88
N CYS A 198 -26.43 2.78 -18.00
CA CYS A 198 -25.82 1.49 -18.22
C CYS A 198 -26.87 0.38 -18.19
N THR A 199 -26.97 -0.38 -19.28
CA THR A 199 -27.95 -1.48 -19.42
C THR A 199 -27.67 -2.66 -18.46
N LEU A 200 -26.46 -2.76 -17.92
CA LEU A 200 -26.06 -3.85 -17.05
C LEU A 200 -26.26 -3.55 -15.55
N CYS A 201 -26.07 -2.31 -15.12
CA CYS A 201 -26.15 -1.95 -13.70
C CYS A 201 -27.11 -0.81 -13.40
N GLY A 202 -27.65 -0.14 -14.40
CA GLY A 202 -28.57 0.99 -14.22
C GLY A 202 -27.91 2.30 -13.81
N GLU A 203 -26.58 2.35 -13.68
CA GLU A 203 -25.86 3.58 -13.34
C GLU A 203 -25.95 4.58 -14.49
N PRO A 204 -26.31 5.84 -14.22
CA PRO A 204 -26.35 6.87 -15.24
C PRO A 204 -24.93 7.29 -15.65
N PHE A 205 -24.77 7.54 -16.92
CA PHE A 205 -23.57 8.20 -17.43
C PHE A 205 -23.70 9.70 -17.17
N ARG A 206 -22.78 10.26 -16.40
CA ARG A 206 -22.92 11.63 -15.89
C ARG A 206 -21.86 12.57 -16.45
N TYR A 207 -21.89 12.84 -17.75
CA TYR A 207 -21.29 14.08 -18.20
C TYR A 207 -22.34 14.93 -18.94
N LEU A 208 -22.23 16.23 -18.79
CA LEU A 208 -23.06 17.19 -19.51
C LEU A 208 -22.11 18.07 -20.32
N ARG A 209 -22.31 18.13 -21.63
CA ARG A 209 -21.62 19.10 -22.49
C ARG A 209 -22.43 20.38 -22.61
N SER A 210 -21.79 21.52 -22.41
CA SER A 210 -22.37 22.85 -22.61
C SER A 210 -21.35 23.76 -23.28
N GLY A 211 -21.44 23.88 -24.60
CA GLY A 211 -20.47 24.63 -25.41
C GLY A 211 -19.06 24.05 -25.29
N ASP A 212 -18.10 24.87 -24.89
CA ASP A 212 -16.70 24.53 -24.72
C ASP A 212 -16.39 23.88 -23.35
N TYR A 213 -17.43 23.46 -22.63
CA TYR A 213 -17.30 22.87 -21.32
C TYR A 213 -17.97 21.52 -21.24
N ILE A 214 -17.34 20.63 -20.44
CA ILE A 214 -17.89 19.37 -19.97
C ILE A 214 -17.98 19.41 -18.46
N TYR A 215 -19.10 18.96 -17.91
CA TYR A 215 -19.31 18.74 -16.48
C TYR A 215 -19.20 17.25 -16.21
N PHE A 216 -18.20 16.86 -15.43
CA PHE A 216 -17.79 15.47 -15.27
C PHE A 216 -17.05 15.27 -13.95
N GLY A 217 -17.40 14.20 -13.19
CA GLY A 217 -16.93 14.03 -11.83
C GLY A 217 -17.48 15.09 -10.87
N GLU A 218 -17.30 14.93 -9.58
CA GLU A 218 -17.83 15.82 -8.54
C GLU A 218 -16.75 16.11 -7.48
N PHE A 219 -16.69 17.36 -7.01
CA PHE A 219 -15.77 17.75 -5.96
C PHE A 219 -16.35 18.89 -5.12
N PRO A 220 -15.94 19.08 -3.85
CA PRO A 220 -16.33 20.25 -3.07
C PRO A 220 -15.83 21.53 -3.73
N GLN A 221 -16.70 22.51 -3.98
CA GLN A 221 -16.30 23.74 -4.66
C GLN A 221 -16.89 24.99 -4.01
N THR A 222 -18.20 25.20 -4.14
CA THR A 222 -18.86 26.43 -3.76
C THR A 222 -19.28 26.43 -2.30
N ILE A 223 -19.10 27.58 -1.62
CA ILE A 223 -19.59 27.78 -0.25
C ILE A 223 -21.11 27.61 -0.19
N LYS A 224 -21.60 26.98 0.84
CA LYS A 224 -23.01 26.81 1.12
C LYS A 224 -23.74 28.16 1.17
N ALA A 225 -24.86 28.26 0.47
CA ALA A 225 -25.70 29.44 0.53
C ALA A 225 -26.26 29.67 1.96
N LYS A 226 -26.43 30.93 2.34
CA LYS A 226 -26.95 31.28 3.69
C LYS A 226 -28.35 30.76 3.97
N SER A 227 -29.17 30.62 2.94
CA SER A 227 -30.52 30.07 3.03
C SER A 227 -30.59 28.58 3.29
N VAL A 228 -29.47 27.87 3.10
CA VAL A 228 -29.39 26.40 3.26
C VAL A 228 -29.00 26.08 4.70
N SER A 229 -29.77 25.24 5.36
CA SER A 229 -29.43 24.63 6.65
C SER A 229 -28.89 23.21 6.40
N ILE A 230 -27.93 22.80 7.20
CA ILE A 230 -27.34 21.47 7.11
C ILE A 230 -28.02 20.53 8.10
N THR A 231 -28.28 19.29 7.70
CA THR A 231 -28.75 18.24 8.58
C THR A 231 -27.63 17.80 9.54
N ASP A 232 -27.99 17.45 10.77
CA ASP A 232 -27.03 17.29 11.86
C ASP A 232 -26.14 16.02 11.78
N ILE A 233 -26.48 15.07 10.91
CA ILE A 233 -25.80 13.78 10.84
C ILE A 233 -25.13 13.60 9.47
N PRO A 234 -23.79 13.53 9.41
CA PRO A 234 -23.12 13.20 8.17
C PRO A 234 -23.27 11.71 7.83
N SER A 235 -23.12 11.37 6.56
CA SER A 235 -22.91 9.99 6.12
C SER A 235 -21.60 9.42 6.67
N SER A 236 -21.37 8.11 6.53
CA SER A 236 -20.08 7.47 6.88
C SER A 236 -18.87 8.05 6.16
N ALA A 237 -19.09 8.72 5.01
CA ALA A 237 -18.06 9.42 4.25
C ALA A 237 -17.88 10.90 4.68
N GLY A 238 -18.53 11.36 5.76
CA GLY A 238 -18.44 12.74 6.22
C GLY A 238 -19.24 13.75 5.38
N VAL A 239 -20.13 13.27 4.51
CA VAL A 239 -20.97 14.11 3.64
C VAL A 239 -22.28 14.46 4.36
N TYR A 240 -22.62 15.74 4.37
CA TYR A 240 -23.84 16.32 4.91
C TYR A 240 -24.84 16.59 3.82
N ILE A 241 -26.14 16.62 4.15
CA ILE A 241 -27.22 17.01 3.24
C ILE A 241 -27.79 18.36 3.66
N GLY A 242 -27.92 19.26 2.72
CA GLY A 242 -28.58 20.54 2.93
C GLY A 242 -30.10 20.45 2.78
N THR A 243 -30.82 21.49 3.28
CA THR A 243 -32.27 21.62 3.09
C THR A 243 -32.68 21.83 1.62
N ASP A 244 -31.72 22.10 0.76
CA ASP A 244 -31.84 22.14 -0.70
C ASP A 244 -31.70 20.77 -1.36
N GLY A 245 -31.44 19.73 -0.58
CA GLY A 245 -31.23 18.36 -1.07
C GLY A 245 -29.80 18.10 -1.58
N GLU A 246 -28.93 19.09 -1.56
CA GLU A 246 -27.57 18.99 -2.07
C GLU A 246 -26.59 18.41 -1.04
N ARG A 247 -25.44 17.92 -1.52
CA ARG A 247 -24.39 17.32 -0.71
C ARG A 247 -23.31 18.32 -0.38
N TYR A 248 -22.81 18.26 0.86
CA TYR A 248 -21.83 19.21 1.38
C TYR A 248 -20.71 18.51 2.12
N LEU A 249 -19.48 18.99 1.95
CA LEU A 249 -18.33 18.64 2.78
C LEU A 249 -18.08 19.74 3.80
N LYS A 250 -17.85 19.36 5.04
CA LYS A 250 -17.50 20.29 6.13
C LYS A 250 -16.01 20.46 6.23
N VAL A 251 -15.52 21.69 6.27
CA VAL A 251 -14.09 22.01 6.37
C VAL A 251 -13.85 23.14 7.37
N LYS A 252 -12.84 22.99 8.19
CA LYS A 252 -12.33 24.06 9.05
C LYS A 252 -11.42 24.98 8.23
N ALA A 253 -11.78 26.24 8.07
CA ALA A 253 -11.06 27.16 7.23
C ALA A 253 -9.64 27.47 7.74
N ASN A 254 -8.67 27.37 6.85
CA ASN A 254 -7.28 27.75 7.07
C ASN A 254 -6.72 28.53 5.85
N PRO A 255 -7.36 29.64 5.46
CA PRO A 255 -7.00 30.35 4.23
C PRO A 255 -5.57 30.88 4.26
N TYR A 256 -4.95 30.97 3.08
CA TYR A 256 -3.64 31.62 2.92
C TYR A 256 -3.66 33.08 3.41
N HIS A 257 -4.63 33.86 2.94
CA HIS A 257 -4.81 35.25 3.33
C HIS A 257 -5.62 35.38 4.63
N LYS A 258 -4.97 35.23 5.78
CA LYS A 258 -5.64 35.19 7.10
C LYS A 258 -6.57 36.37 7.39
N ASN A 259 -6.24 37.57 6.92
CA ASN A 259 -6.98 38.81 7.25
C ASN A 259 -8.00 39.25 6.17
N ASN A 260 -7.76 38.88 4.93
CA ASN A 260 -8.52 39.37 3.76
C ASN A 260 -9.15 38.26 2.93
N ALA A 261 -9.23 37.05 3.49
CA ALA A 261 -9.86 35.95 2.77
C ALA A 261 -11.36 36.20 2.63
N VAL A 262 -11.86 36.05 1.39
CA VAL A 262 -13.27 36.10 1.07
C VAL A 262 -13.63 34.97 0.13
N PHE A 263 -14.86 34.51 0.25
CA PHE A 263 -15.47 33.57 -0.70
C PHE A 263 -15.83 34.25 -2.03
N SER A 264 -16.14 33.46 -3.03
CA SER A 264 -16.53 33.94 -4.37
C SER A 264 -17.77 34.88 -4.32
N ASN A 265 -18.65 34.68 -3.34
CA ASN A 265 -19.84 35.49 -3.11
C ASN A 265 -19.55 36.80 -2.34
N GLY A 266 -18.27 37.11 -2.05
CA GLY A 266 -17.85 38.29 -1.29
C GLY A 266 -17.97 38.18 0.23
N GLU A 267 -18.42 37.05 0.76
CA GLU A 267 -18.49 36.81 2.19
C GLU A 267 -17.11 36.64 2.80
N LYS A 268 -16.87 37.27 3.94
CA LYS A 268 -15.60 37.17 4.65
C LYS A 268 -15.42 35.77 5.24
N MET A 269 -14.28 35.19 5.01
CA MET A 269 -13.84 33.92 5.59
C MET A 269 -13.12 34.17 6.92
N VAL A 270 -13.50 33.46 7.96
CA VAL A 270 -12.87 33.52 9.28
C VAL A 270 -11.99 32.28 9.48
N PRO A 271 -10.67 32.44 9.64
CA PRO A 271 -9.78 31.32 9.92
C PRO A 271 -10.20 30.57 11.18
N GLY A 272 -10.23 29.23 11.12
CA GLY A 272 -10.59 28.38 12.23
C GLY A 272 -12.09 28.06 12.37
N GLU A 273 -12.95 28.77 11.63
CA GLU A 273 -14.38 28.47 11.58
C GLU A 273 -14.68 27.31 10.63
N ASP A 274 -15.77 26.61 10.89
CA ASP A 274 -16.26 25.50 10.08
C ASP A 274 -17.18 26.02 8.97
N TYR A 275 -16.93 25.61 7.74
CA TYR A 275 -17.73 25.95 6.56
C TYR A 275 -18.14 24.68 5.81
N TYR A 276 -19.20 24.79 5.04
CA TYR A 276 -19.74 23.69 4.24
C TYR A 276 -19.65 24.03 2.75
N PHE A 277 -19.06 23.13 1.98
CA PHE A 277 -18.83 23.30 0.55
C PHE A 277 -19.66 22.31 -0.22
N LYS A 278 -20.41 22.80 -1.20
CA LYS A 278 -21.24 21.98 -2.06
C LYS A 278 -20.36 21.03 -2.89
N ILE A 279 -20.69 19.73 -2.85
CA ILE A 279 -20.14 18.74 -3.74
C ILE A 279 -20.94 18.82 -5.04
N GLU A 280 -20.30 19.29 -6.09
CA GLU A 280 -20.95 19.60 -7.36
C GLU A 280 -20.10 19.17 -8.54
N PRO A 281 -20.68 19.01 -9.74
CA PRO A 281 -19.95 18.60 -10.93
C PRO A 281 -18.76 19.52 -11.22
N ILE A 282 -17.61 18.92 -11.51
CA ILE A 282 -16.42 19.65 -11.91
C ILE A 282 -16.64 20.16 -13.34
N ARG A 283 -16.41 21.46 -13.54
CA ARG A 283 -16.44 22.06 -14.84
C ARG A 283 -15.08 21.96 -15.50
N TRP A 284 -15.04 21.33 -16.66
CA TRP A 284 -13.84 21.15 -17.46
C TRP A 284 -13.93 21.95 -18.73
N ARG A 285 -12.88 22.67 -19.08
CA ARG A 285 -12.75 23.36 -20.37
C ARG A 285 -12.19 22.37 -21.40
N ILE A 286 -12.81 22.30 -22.55
CA ILE A 286 -12.28 21.55 -23.71
C ILE A 286 -11.06 22.32 -24.24
N ILE A 287 -9.91 21.67 -24.22
CA ILE A 287 -8.64 22.23 -24.73
C ILE A 287 -8.43 21.76 -26.16
N LEU A 288 -8.68 20.50 -26.41
CA LEU A 288 -8.53 19.87 -27.71
C LEU A 288 -9.62 18.80 -27.87
N GLU A 289 -10.17 18.71 -29.07
CA GLU A 289 -11.12 17.67 -29.45
C GLU A 289 -10.60 16.97 -30.70
N GLU A 290 -10.39 15.65 -30.60
CA GLU A 290 -9.90 14.81 -31.70
C GLU A 290 -10.79 13.59 -31.82
N ASP A 291 -11.38 13.41 -33.01
CA ASP A 291 -12.30 12.30 -33.29
C ASP A 291 -13.38 12.13 -32.20
N ASN A 292 -13.24 11.11 -31.37
CA ASN A 292 -14.18 10.78 -30.30
C ASN A 292 -13.58 11.01 -28.90
N THR A 293 -12.52 11.79 -28.79
CA THR A 293 -11.86 12.08 -27.52
C THR A 293 -11.74 13.58 -27.30
N VAL A 294 -11.81 13.98 -26.03
CA VAL A 294 -11.58 15.37 -25.63
C VAL A 294 -10.54 15.45 -24.54
N PHE A 295 -9.62 16.40 -24.71
CA PHE A 295 -8.64 16.76 -23.72
C PHE A 295 -9.19 17.93 -22.90
N LEU A 296 -9.27 17.73 -21.59
CA LEU A 296 -9.99 18.59 -20.68
C LEU A 296 -9.05 19.16 -19.61
N HIS A 297 -9.19 20.45 -19.35
CA HIS A 297 -8.54 21.13 -18.22
C HIS A 297 -9.58 21.60 -17.21
N CYS A 298 -9.38 21.31 -15.94
CA CYS A 298 -10.25 21.83 -14.89
C CYS A 298 -10.33 23.36 -14.98
N ASP A 299 -11.55 23.89 -15.05
CA ASP A 299 -11.77 25.33 -15.27
C ASP A 299 -11.51 26.17 -14.01
N SER A 300 -11.30 25.52 -12.87
CA SER A 300 -10.94 26.16 -11.59
C SER A 300 -9.84 25.39 -10.85
N ILE A 301 -9.16 26.10 -9.96
CA ILE A 301 -8.32 25.49 -8.94
C ILE A 301 -9.25 24.88 -7.91
N ILE A 302 -9.30 23.52 -7.87
CA ILE A 302 -10.25 22.77 -7.03
C ILE A 302 -9.68 22.36 -5.69
N ALA A 303 -8.35 22.31 -5.55
CA ALA A 303 -7.65 21.96 -4.33
C ALA A 303 -6.32 22.72 -4.24
N ASN A 304 -5.60 22.56 -3.15
CA ASN A 304 -4.24 23.03 -2.97
C ASN A 304 -3.45 22.03 -2.15
N MET A 305 -2.19 21.84 -2.50
CA MET A 305 -1.25 20.99 -1.78
C MET A 305 0.19 21.29 -2.18
N ALA A 306 1.16 20.80 -1.41
CA ALA A 306 2.54 20.75 -1.85
C ALA A 306 2.64 19.88 -3.11
N PHE A 307 3.57 20.20 -4.01
CA PHE A 307 3.93 19.30 -5.08
C PHE A 307 4.48 17.98 -4.49
N ASP A 308 5.35 18.13 -3.51
CA ASP A 308 5.87 17.05 -2.69
C ASP A 308 6.33 17.59 -1.32
N ALA A 309 5.84 17.00 -0.23
CA ALA A 309 6.17 17.44 1.13
C ALA A 309 7.65 17.17 1.51
N GLY A 310 8.28 16.19 0.87
CA GLY A 310 9.70 15.89 0.99
C GLY A 310 10.58 16.86 0.20
N GLY A 311 10.04 17.53 -0.82
CA GLY A 311 10.72 18.45 -1.72
C GLY A 311 11.26 17.79 -2.99
N GLU A 312 10.71 16.65 -3.39
CA GLU A 312 10.93 16.04 -4.69
C GLU A 312 10.38 16.98 -5.78
N THR A 313 11.06 17.02 -6.92
CA THR A 313 10.66 17.84 -8.08
C THR A 313 10.34 16.98 -9.30
N ASP A 314 10.62 15.69 -9.24
CA ASP A 314 10.23 14.71 -10.23
C ASP A 314 8.74 14.37 -10.07
N TYR A 315 7.93 14.76 -11.06
CA TYR A 315 6.48 14.53 -11.03
C TYR A 315 6.12 13.06 -10.77
N PHE A 316 6.87 12.12 -11.33
CA PHE A 316 6.58 10.70 -11.18
C PHE A 316 6.74 10.15 -9.76
N LYS A 317 7.39 10.89 -8.88
CA LYS A 317 7.61 10.55 -7.47
C LYS A 317 6.89 11.47 -6.51
N SER A 318 6.15 12.45 -7.04
CA SER A 318 5.54 13.50 -6.22
C SER A 318 4.27 13.04 -5.51
N ASP A 319 4.02 13.61 -4.34
CA ASP A 319 2.78 13.46 -3.60
C ASP A 319 1.57 13.94 -4.45
N LEU A 320 1.78 14.97 -5.27
CA LEU A 320 0.75 15.49 -6.16
C LEU A 320 0.24 14.44 -7.15
N ARG A 321 1.15 13.71 -7.81
CA ARG A 321 0.77 12.64 -8.74
C ARG A 321 0.05 11.51 -8.02
N GLU A 322 0.58 11.10 -6.85
CA GLU A 322 -0.04 10.06 -6.03
C GLU A 322 -1.47 10.44 -5.62
N TRP A 323 -1.67 11.67 -5.18
CA TRP A 323 -2.99 12.18 -4.83
C TRP A 323 -3.94 12.24 -6.03
N LEU A 324 -3.47 12.73 -7.19
CA LEU A 324 -4.28 12.84 -8.41
C LEU A 324 -4.81 11.48 -8.87
N ASN A 325 -3.97 10.43 -8.88
CA ASN A 325 -4.33 9.09 -9.34
C ASN A 325 -4.81 8.15 -8.22
N GLY A 326 -4.74 8.58 -6.98
CA GLY A 326 -5.23 7.90 -5.79
C GLY A 326 -6.51 8.50 -5.23
N GLU A 327 -6.36 9.38 -4.24
CA GLU A 327 -7.49 9.95 -3.49
C GLU A 327 -8.43 10.77 -4.39
N PHE A 328 -7.89 11.68 -5.19
CA PHE A 328 -8.71 12.53 -6.06
C PHE A 328 -9.48 11.71 -7.09
N LEU A 329 -8.80 10.83 -7.83
CA LEU A 329 -9.43 9.97 -8.84
C LEU A 329 -10.58 9.14 -8.25
N ASN A 330 -10.39 8.60 -7.04
CA ASN A 330 -11.38 7.74 -6.40
C ASN A 330 -12.52 8.51 -5.72
N THR A 331 -12.28 9.76 -5.34
CA THR A 331 -13.27 10.62 -4.68
C THR A 331 -14.10 11.40 -5.68
N ALA A 332 -13.45 11.94 -6.72
CA ALA A 332 -14.10 12.81 -7.69
C ALA A 332 -14.90 12.05 -8.75
N PHE A 333 -14.51 10.83 -9.09
CA PHE A 333 -15.14 10.10 -10.19
C PHE A 333 -15.73 8.77 -9.72
N THR A 334 -16.94 8.49 -10.18
CA THR A 334 -17.56 7.17 -10.03
C THR A 334 -16.79 6.11 -10.82
N ALA A 335 -17.06 4.83 -10.54
CA ALA A 335 -16.44 3.75 -11.32
C ALA A 335 -16.77 3.83 -12.81
N VAL A 336 -17.98 4.27 -13.15
CA VAL A 336 -18.46 4.45 -14.51
C VAL A 336 -17.71 5.58 -15.22
N GLU A 337 -17.57 6.71 -14.55
CA GLU A 337 -16.86 7.86 -15.11
C GLU A 337 -15.38 7.56 -15.35
N ARG A 338 -14.75 6.77 -14.45
CA ARG A 338 -13.35 6.37 -14.64
C ARG A 338 -13.11 5.50 -15.88
N GLU A 339 -14.10 4.77 -16.35
CA GLU A 339 -13.96 3.90 -17.53
C GLU A 339 -13.84 4.67 -18.84
N ILE A 340 -14.28 5.92 -18.90
CA ILE A 340 -14.12 6.78 -20.08
C ILE A 340 -12.89 7.67 -20.01
N ILE A 341 -12.20 7.72 -18.86
CA ILE A 341 -10.94 8.45 -18.74
C ILE A 341 -9.84 7.62 -19.40
N GLU A 342 -9.25 8.18 -20.45
CA GLU A 342 -8.10 7.57 -21.11
C GLU A 342 -6.85 7.68 -20.23
N THR A 343 -6.06 6.62 -20.21
CA THR A 343 -4.77 6.65 -19.55
C THR A 343 -3.75 7.36 -20.43
N ARG A 344 -3.03 8.33 -19.84
CA ARG A 344 -1.85 8.93 -20.44
C ARG A 344 -0.63 8.12 -20.03
N THR A 345 0.11 7.64 -21.02
CA THR A 345 1.41 7.00 -20.80
C THR A 345 2.51 8.03 -21.02
N THR A 346 3.34 8.24 -20.00
CA THR A 346 4.48 9.15 -20.09
C THR A 346 5.76 8.38 -19.80
N VAL A 347 6.79 8.61 -20.62
CA VAL A 347 8.12 8.02 -20.43
C VAL A 347 9.00 9.04 -19.74
N GLY A 348 9.42 8.76 -18.51
CA GLY A 348 10.35 9.59 -17.76
C GLY A 348 11.81 9.41 -18.22
N ASP A 349 12.70 10.25 -17.70
CA ASP A 349 14.14 10.30 -18.05
C ASP A 349 14.91 8.99 -17.85
N LYS A 350 14.34 7.99 -17.17
CA LYS A 350 14.96 6.69 -16.87
C LYS A 350 14.26 5.51 -17.50
N GLU A 351 13.55 5.70 -18.61
CA GLU A 351 12.74 4.67 -19.28
C GLU A 351 11.60 4.10 -18.38
N ASN A 352 11.29 4.74 -17.25
CA ASN A 352 10.14 4.39 -16.47
C ASN A 352 8.88 4.81 -17.24
N VAL A 353 8.04 3.82 -17.53
CA VAL A 353 6.76 4.03 -18.19
C VAL A 353 5.71 4.12 -17.09
N GLU A 354 5.12 5.28 -16.94
CA GLU A 354 4.05 5.52 -15.97
C GLU A 354 2.74 5.85 -16.69
N THR A 355 1.65 5.44 -16.09
CA THR A 355 0.30 5.68 -16.64
C THR A 355 -0.54 6.45 -15.63
N ASP A 356 -1.09 7.55 -16.06
CA ASP A 356 -1.94 8.43 -15.26
C ASP A 356 -3.30 8.62 -15.94
N MET A 357 -4.37 8.62 -15.16
CA MET A 357 -5.72 9.00 -15.60
C MET A 357 -5.98 10.48 -15.38
N VAL A 358 -5.49 11.01 -14.26
CA VAL A 358 -5.57 12.43 -13.91
C VAL A 358 -4.15 12.94 -13.74
N TYR A 359 -3.83 14.05 -14.37
CA TYR A 359 -2.44 14.55 -14.38
C TYR A 359 -2.39 16.08 -14.47
N THR A 360 -1.20 16.62 -14.28
CA THR A 360 -0.88 17.99 -14.65
C THR A 360 0.07 17.98 -15.84
N ILE A 361 0.05 19.01 -16.65
CA ILE A 361 0.84 19.12 -17.88
C ILE A 361 2.15 19.84 -17.60
N THR A 362 3.13 19.66 -18.50
CA THR A 362 4.36 20.44 -18.48
C THR A 362 4.09 21.89 -18.84
N TYR A 363 5.04 22.76 -18.51
CA TYR A 363 4.96 24.16 -18.93
C TYR A 363 4.94 24.32 -20.46
N ASP A 364 5.72 23.49 -21.16
CA ASP A 364 5.81 23.54 -22.63
C ASP A 364 4.49 23.11 -23.28
N GLU A 365 3.85 22.05 -22.77
CA GLU A 365 2.49 21.65 -23.20
C GLU A 365 1.45 22.73 -22.89
N ALA A 366 1.53 23.37 -21.72
CA ALA A 366 0.62 24.46 -21.39
C ALA A 366 0.80 25.64 -22.36
N TYR A 367 2.04 25.91 -22.77
CA TYR A 367 2.33 26.92 -23.77
C TYR A 367 1.73 26.56 -25.11
N GLU A 368 1.94 25.34 -25.60
CA GLU A 368 1.38 24.84 -26.86
C GLU A 368 -0.16 24.90 -26.88
N TYR A 369 -0.81 24.40 -25.84
CA TYR A 369 -2.28 24.32 -25.82
C TYR A 369 -2.98 25.62 -25.49
N MET A 370 -2.32 26.59 -24.82
CA MET A 370 -2.98 27.78 -24.30
C MET A 370 -2.48 29.08 -24.94
N TYR A 371 -1.31 29.08 -25.56
CA TYR A 371 -0.68 30.31 -26.04
C TYR A 371 -0.36 30.33 -27.54
N ASP A 372 -0.37 29.18 -28.24
CA ASP A 372 0.13 29.09 -29.63
C ASP A 372 -0.90 29.56 -30.67
N GLU A 373 -2.16 29.77 -30.30
CA GLU A 373 -3.15 30.37 -31.17
C GLU A 373 -3.05 31.91 -31.15
N PRO A 374 -3.19 32.58 -32.28
CA PRO A 374 -3.09 34.06 -32.37
C PRO A 374 -4.12 34.80 -31.50
N SER A 375 -5.19 34.12 -31.10
CA SER A 375 -6.23 34.61 -30.19
C SER A 375 -5.99 34.17 -28.74
N ALA A 376 -5.01 33.30 -28.49
CA ALA A 376 -4.72 32.78 -27.15
C ALA A 376 -4.12 33.91 -26.32
N SER A 377 -4.85 34.33 -25.36
CA SER A 377 -4.40 35.28 -24.34
C SER A 377 -3.72 34.51 -23.21
N ILE A 378 -2.72 35.13 -22.55
CA ILE A 378 -2.21 34.69 -21.25
C ILE A 378 -3.33 34.38 -20.26
N LEU A 379 -4.52 34.96 -20.47
CA LEU A 379 -5.72 34.69 -19.71
C LEU A 379 -6.22 33.23 -19.85
N ALA A 380 -5.80 32.52 -20.91
CA ALA A 380 -6.19 31.13 -21.10
C ALA A 380 -5.64 30.18 -20.03
N ALA A 381 -4.50 30.52 -19.42
CA ALA A 381 -3.91 29.77 -18.29
C ALA A 381 -4.49 30.18 -16.92
N PHE A 382 -5.24 31.26 -16.85
CA PHE A 382 -5.81 31.73 -15.59
C PHE A 382 -6.90 30.80 -15.09
N ARG A 383 -6.81 30.42 -13.82
CA ARG A 383 -7.82 29.60 -13.14
C ARG A 383 -8.27 30.30 -11.87
N MET A 384 -9.58 30.44 -11.74
CA MET A 384 -10.20 30.91 -10.51
C MET A 384 -10.05 29.85 -9.41
N THR A 385 -9.76 30.28 -8.20
CA THR A 385 -9.80 29.37 -7.05
C THR A 385 -11.24 29.11 -6.63
N SER A 386 -11.59 27.85 -6.41
CA SER A 386 -12.87 27.48 -5.78
C SER A 386 -12.91 28.00 -4.32
N ASP A 387 -14.09 28.14 -3.77
CA ASP A 387 -14.25 28.55 -2.35
C ASP A 387 -13.65 27.51 -1.42
N TYR A 388 -13.74 26.23 -1.77
CA TYR A 388 -13.09 25.15 -1.03
C TYR A 388 -11.57 25.31 -1.04
N ALA A 389 -10.95 25.49 -2.21
CA ALA A 389 -9.50 25.69 -2.31
C ALA A 389 -9.04 26.93 -1.53
N ARG A 390 -9.79 28.03 -1.55
CA ARG A 390 -9.49 29.21 -0.71
C ARG A 390 -9.54 28.89 0.76
N ALA A 391 -10.54 28.14 1.20
CA ALA A 391 -10.73 27.76 2.60
C ALA A 391 -9.66 26.80 3.09
N THR A 392 -9.12 25.94 2.22
CA THR A 392 -8.07 24.98 2.57
C THR A 392 -6.67 25.56 2.48
N GLY A 393 -6.48 26.74 1.87
CA GLY A 393 -5.21 27.45 1.91
C GLY A 393 -4.61 27.84 0.56
N ALA A 394 -5.34 27.70 -0.54
CA ALA A 394 -4.86 28.12 -1.84
C ALA A 394 -4.50 29.61 -1.87
N ILE A 395 -3.35 29.93 -2.44
CA ILE A 395 -2.97 31.32 -2.74
C ILE A 395 -3.80 31.83 -3.93
N PHE A 396 -4.28 33.04 -3.83
CA PHE A 396 -5.00 33.69 -4.93
C PHE A 396 -4.80 35.20 -4.90
N ALA A 397 -5.03 35.88 -6.02
CA ALA A 397 -4.98 37.32 -6.10
C ALA A 397 -6.10 37.96 -5.26
N PRO A 398 -5.78 38.66 -4.15
CA PRO A 398 -6.79 39.15 -3.21
C PRO A 398 -7.42 40.49 -3.66
N VAL A 399 -6.93 41.08 -4.73
CA VAL A 399 -7.42 42.33 -5.30
C VAL A 399 -7.42 42.27 -6.81
N THR A 400 -8.31 43.00 -7.45
CA THR A 400 -8.29 43.16 -8.90
C THR A 400 -7.05 43.90 -9.35
N ASN A 401 -6.33 43.35 -10.30
CA ASN A 401 -5.20 44.01 -10.98
C ASN A 401 -5.63 44.47 -12.37
N TYR A 402 -4.67 44.94 -13.17
CA TYR A 402 -4.89 45.43 -14.54
C TYR A 402 -5.70 44.45 -15.42
N TYR A 403 -5.61 43.13 -15.18
CA TYR A 403 -6.31 42.08 -15.92
C TYR A 403 -7.62 41.66 -15.27
N ASN A 404 -8.08 42.31 -14.22
CA ASN A 404 -9.27 41.93 -13.44
C ASN A 404 -9.18 40.51 -12.90
N THR A 405 -8.04 40.15 -12.33
CA THR A 405 -7.67 38.78 -11.96
C THR A 405 -7.99 38.41 -10.51
N TYR A 406 -8.91 39.14 -9.84
CA TYR A 406 -9.34 38.78 -8.49
C TYR A 406 -9.78 37.32 -8.40
N GLY A 407 -9.22 36.59 -7.45
CA GLY A 407 -9.54 35.16 -7.21
C GLY A 407 -8.76 34.16 -8.06
N ILE A 408 -7.94 34.61 -9.00
CA ILE A 408 -7.04 33.74 -9.77
C ILE A 408 -5.88 33.31 -8.85
N GLY A 409 -5.56 32.01 -8.89
CA GLY A 409 -4.46 31.43 -8.15
C GLY A 409 -3.37 30.84 -9.05
N ASP A 410 -2.26 30.49 -8.44
CA ASP A 410 -1.20 29.71 -9.09
C ASP A 410 -1.51 28.23 -8.97
N TRP A 411 -1.14 27.44 -9.97
CA TRP A 411 -1.35 25.98 -10.00
C TRP A 411 -0.13 25.24 -10.54
N TRP A 412 0.07 24.02 -10.03
CA TRP A 412 1.23 23.19 -10.36
C TRP A 412 1.23 22.71 -11.81
N THR A 413 2.41 22.76 -12.44
CA THR A 413 2.73 21.99 -13.66
C THR A 413 3.57 20.77 -13.29
N SER A 414 3.80 19.85 -14.24
CA SER A 414 4.62 18.64 -14.03
C SER A 414 6.11 18.88 -14.32
N ARG A 415 6.55 20.12 -14.53
CA ARG A 415 7.92 20.44 -14.88
C ARG A 415 8.72 20.93 -13.69
N GLU A 416 9.89 20.32 -13.45
CA GLU A 416 10.90 20.82 -12.52
C GLU A 416 11.35 22.25 -12.87
N GLY A 417 11.57 23.07 -11.88
CA GLY A 417 12.10 24.42 -12.02
C GLY A 417 13.55 24.44 -12.51
N THR A 418 14.06 25.63 -12.80
CA THR A 418 15.43 25.76 -13.28
C THR A 418 16.44 25.46 -12.17
N LYS A 419 17.61 24.91 -12.53
CA LYS A 419 18.67 24.51 -11.59
C LYS A 419 19.16 25.61 -10.63
N ASN A 420 18.90 26.88 -10.95
CA ASN A 420 19.28 28.01 -10.10
C ASN A 420 18.40 28.18 -8.84
N TYR A 421 17.24 27.47 -8.81
CA TYR A 421 16.26 27.48 -7.72
C TYR A 421 15.94 26.05 -7.32
N GLY A 422 16.93 25.30 -6.87
CA GLY A 422 16.77 23.89 -6.51
C GLY A 422 15.56 23.64 -5.60
N GLY A 423 14.82 22.57 -5.86
CA GLY A 423 13.60 22.20 -5.13
C GLY A 423 12.37 23.01 -5.54
N THR A 424 12.34 23.62 -6.74
CA THR A 424 11.21 24.35 -7.28
C THR A 424 10.58 23.63 -8.46
N VAL A 425 9.28 23.83 -8.64
CA VAL A 425 8.47 23.34 -9.76
C VAL A 425 7.81 24.54 -10.44
N PHE A 426 7.66 24.49 -11.75
CA PHE A 426 6.97 25.56 -12.47
C PHE A 426 5.48 25.58 -12.11
N VAL A 427 4.96 26.79 -11.96
CA VAL A 427 3.54 27.07 -11.71
C VAL A 427 3.02 28.04 -12.76
N LEU A 428 1.74 27.92 -13.08
CA LEU A 428 1.02 28.83 -13.94
C LEU A 428 -0.07 29.55 -13.14
N GLY A 429 -0.35 30.82 -13.49
CA GLY A 429 -1.42 31.59 -12.84
C GLY A 429 -1.00 33.02 -12.49
N ASN A 430 -1.77 33.64 -11.65
CA ASN A 430 -1.59 34.98 -11.06
C ASN A 430 -1.35 36.17 -12.02
N GLY A 431 -1.66 36.06 -13.31
CA GLY A 431 -1.80 37.20 -14.23
C GLY A 431 -0.60 38.11 -14.45
N GLY A 432 0.55 37.66 -14.05
CA GLY A 432 1.69 38.63 -13.97
C GLY A 432 2.95 38.22 -14.68
N SER A 433 3.03 37.31 -15.48
CA SER A 433 4.15 36.89 -16.31
C SER A 433 4.43 35.39 -16.27
N SER A 434 4.30 34.89 -17.33
CA SER A 434 4.79 33.74 -18.08
C SER A 434 5.48 32.58 -17.37
N SER A 435 5.96 32.58 -16.19
CA SER A 435 6.44 31.39 -15.45
C SER A 435 6.97 31.78 -14.09
N SER A 436 6.19 31.59 -13.08
CA SER A 436 6.71 31.56 -11.72
C SER A 436 7.17 30.15 -11.38
N GLN A 437 8.08 30.07 -10.43
CA GLN A 437 8.49 28.83 -9.83
C GLN A 437 8.17 28.89 -8.35
N ALA A 438 7.60 27.81 -7.81
CA ALA A 438 7.32 27.68 -6.40
C ALA A 438 8.15 26.56 -5.79
N ASN A 439 8.42 26.66 -4.49
CA ASN A 439 9.06 25.56 -3.77
C ASN A 439 8.12 24.35 -3.77
N ALA A 440 8.65 23.17 -4.08
CA ALA A 440 7.86 21.93 -4.14
C ALA A 440 7.09 21.64 -2.83
N LYS A 441 7.57 22.14 -1.69
CA LYS A 441 6.91 22.02 -0.37
C LYS A 441 5.81 23.07 -0.11
N ASP A 442 5.58 23.99 -1.05
CA ASP A 442 4.57 25.04 -0.84
C ASP A 442 3.14 24.48 -1.00
N ALA A 443 2.49 24.22 0.12
CA ALA A 443 1.14 23.70 0.14
C ALA A 443 0.05 24.73 -0.21
N SER A 444 0.43 25.99 -0.48
CA SER A 444 -0.53 27.03 -0.90
C SER A 444 -0.78 27.05 -2.40
N ILE A 445 0.01 26.34 -3.17
CA ILE A 445 -0.15 26.28 -4.63
C ILE A 445 -1.35 25.39 -4.98
N GLY A 446 -2.11 25.84 -5.96
CA GLY A 446 -3.34 25.21 -6.40
C GLY A 446 -3.13 23.97 -7.27
N VAL A 447 -4.20 23.21 -7.41
CA VAL A 447 -4.28 22.07 -8.32
C VAL A 447 -5.43 22.30 -9.29
N ALA A 448 -5.12 22.34 -10.60
CA ALA A 448 -6.06 22.42 -11.71
C ALA A 448 -5.73 21.27 -12.68
N PRO A 449 -6.29 20.08 -12.46
CA PRO A 449 -5.88 18.86 -13.16
C PRO A 449 -6.37 18.82 -14.61
N PHE A 450 -5.79 17.89 -15.36
CA PHE A 450 -6.16 17.52 -16.71
C PHE A 450 -6.64 16.07 -16.75
N VAL A 451 -7.58 15.80 -17.65
CA VAL A 451 -8.04 14.46 -18.02
C VAL A 451 -8.27 14.39 -19.52
N LYS A 452 -8.14 13.22 -20.11
CA LYS A 452 -8.62 12.94 -21.46
C LYS A 452 -9.74 11.92 -21.35
N ILE A 453 -10.86 12.18 -21.98
CA ILE A 453 -12.01 11.26 -21.97
C ILE A 453 -12.42 10.88 -23.38
N GLU A 454 -12.96 9.67 -23.50
CA GLU A 454 -13.66 9.21 -24.71
C GLU A 454 -15.11 9.66 -24.67
N LEU A 455 -15.58 10.37 -25.70
CA LEU A 455 -16.98 10.71 -25.87
C LEU A 455 -17.74 9.50 -26.45
N LYS A 456 -18.71 9.01 -25.73
CA LYS A 456 -19.60 7.91 -26.17
C LYS A 456 -20.97 8.43 -26.46
#